data_cf8aaa7e8b4f6b688d8cb91fdbb5a988
#
_entry.id   cf8aaa7e8b4f6b688d8cb91fdbb5a988
#
_cell.length_a   1.000
_cell.length_b   1.000
_cell.length_c   1.000
_cell.angle_alpha   90.00
_cell.angle_beta   90.00
_cell.angle_gamma   90.00
#
_symmetry.space_group_name_H-M   'P 1'
#
loop_
_entity.id
_entity.type
_entity.pdbx_description
1 polymer ?
#
loop_
_entity_poly.entity_id
_entity_poly.type
_entity_poly.pdbx_seq_one_letter_code
_entity_poly.pdbx_strand_id
1 'polypeptide(L)'
;MTAPYAASQEHYPMSGLDEFMIHNHPHPVRVMWTSDPQAYERMWFTSQDSTGELLVVAGMGIYPNLGTAEAFAIVNVRGRHTTVRAHKKLGLNRMDMTTGPLTFEVVEPFRQWRLRLDENAFGISFDISWFDTKRPVYRLIGGGLFIGTRPFAGVAGYDGFGRQTGWVEALGHRFELDTDHYRGTRDHHWGTRDGVGGPALWSGNQHPHSGEWVEFEEYGVWGDHILYNLGDERRGSETLRGRRHRLRFEPDTHLLLAGQVDLVFASGEEKTMTFERFGNQIAFLRCGMYGGPNGGTPDGDIWHGMEVGDGVVTGETYDVNDPAVRSRICGLDQHHARFECDGETTYGIVEPYDTLCYEMARSGLGGFSLLD
;
A
#
# COMPACT_ATOMS: atom_id res chain seq x y z
N MET A 1 18.70 34.00 31.41
CA MET A 1 17.81 33.25 30.50
C MET A 1 18.26 31.81 30.58
N THR A 2 17.63 31.03 31.41
CA THR A 2 17.84 29.58 31.44
C THR A 2 17.21 29.00 30.16
N ALA A 3 17.99 28.30 29.37
CA ALA A 3 17.54 27.70 28.14
C ALA A 3 16.33 26.81 28.45
N PRO A 4 15.23 26.89 27.69
CA PRO A 4 14.03 26.08 27.90
C PRO A 4 14.26 24.56 27.70
N TYR A 5 15.48 24.17 27.38
CA TYR A 5 15.89 22.78 27.16
C TYR A 5 16.32 22.02 28.42
N ALA A 6 16.65 22.70 29.51
CA ALA A 6 17.19 22.04 30.71
C ALA A 6 16.15 21.20 31.47
N ALA A 7 14.87 21.59 31.41
CA ALA A 7 13.80 20.88 32.10
C ALA A 7 13.28 19.64 31.32
N SER A 8 13.61 19.52 30.04
CA SER A 8 13.14 18.41 29.19
C SER A 8 14.10 17.22 29.18
N GLN A 9 15.33 17.37 29.64
CA GLN A 9 16.33 16.29 29.62
C GLN A 9 16.03 15.16 30.62
N GLU A 10 15.37 15.47 31.74
CA GLU A 10 15.00 14.45 32.73
C GLU A 10 13.87 13.48 32.28
N HIS A 11 13.18 13.80 31.17
CA HIS A 11 12.05 13.02 30.67
C HIS A 11 12.17 12.64 29.20
N TYR A 12 13.37 12.61 28.64
CA TYR A 12 13.59 12.17 27.26
C TYR A 12 13.48 10.64 27.20
N PRO A 13 12.34 10.08 26.77
CA PRO A 13 12.15 8.66 26.88
C PRO A 13 12.97 7.94 25.81
N MET A 14 14.00 7.27 26.27
CA MET A 14 14.82 6.36 25.47
C MET A 14 14.08 5.02 25.28
N SER A 15 14.37 4.36 24.19
CA SER A 15 13.93 2.99 23.90
C SER A 15 15.10 2.03 23.93
N GLY A 16 14.85 0.73 23.93
CA GLY A 16 15.91 -0.27 23.82
C GLY A 16 16.72 -0.18 22.52
N LEU A 17 16.19 0.50 21.50
CA LEU A 17 16.91 0.73 20.24
C LEU A 17 18.04 1.76 20.37
N ASP A 18 18.00 2.62 21.39
CA ASP A 18 19.04 3.63 21.63
C ASP A 18 20.35 2.99 22.15
N GLU A 19 20.35 1.69 22.51
CA GLU A 19 21.55 0.90 22.80
C GLU A 19 22.33 0.50 21.53
N PHE A 20 21.72 0.60 20.33
CA PHE A 20 22.35 0.22 19.08
C PHE A 20 22.96 1.42 18.36
N MET A 21 24.00 1.20 17.55
CA MET A 21 24.66 2.25 16.77
C MET A 21 23.87 2.59 15.49
N ILE A 22 22.65 3.10 15.63
CA ILE A 22 21.72 3.39 14.53
C ILE A 22 21.22 4.84 14.52
N HIS A 23 21.78 5.71 15.35
CA HIS A 23 21.39 7.11 15.40
C HIS A 23 21.90 7.87 14.18
N ASN A 24 20.98 8.55 13.48
CA ASN A 24 21.28 9.40 12.32
C ASN A 24 21.19 10.90 12.64
N HIS A 25 20.79 11.26 13.85
CA HIS A 25 20.70 12.63 14.39
C HIS A 25 20.85 12.59 15.92
N PRO A 26 21.08 13.74 16.58
CA PRO A 26 21.44 13.80 18.02
C PRO A 26 20.27 13.56 18.99
N HIS A 27 19.19 12.95 18.55
CA HIS A 27 18.04 12.62 19.38
C HIS A 27 17.85 11.11 19.47
N PRO A 28 17.12 10.59 20.49
CA PRO A 28 16.74 9.18 20.53
C PRO A 28 16.07 8.69 19.23
N VAL A 29 16.27 7.43 18.90
CA VAL A 29 15.80 6.81 17.64
C VAL A 29 14.31 7.04 17.35
N ARG A 30 13.48 7.08 18.40
CA ARG A 30 12.04 7.33 18.26
C ARG A 30 11.66 8.75 17.81
N VAL A 31 12.59 9.70 17.90
CA VAL A 31 12.33 11.10 17.52
C VAL A 31 12.57 11.27 16.03
N MET A 32 11.57 11.79 15.34
CA MET A 32 11.68 12.04 13.91
C MET A 32 12.67 13.18 13.62
N TRP A 33 13.35 13.08 12.49
CA TRP A 33 14.26 14.11 11.97
C TRP A 33 13.56 15.44 11.64
N THR A 34 12.23 15.44 11.56
CA THR A 34 11.38 16.60 11.25
C THR A 34 10.29 16.76 12.30
N SER A 35 9.82 17.99 12.52
CA SER A 35 8.63 18.30 13.32
C SER A 35 7.35 18.34 12.50
N ASP A 36 7.38 18.01 11.22
CA ASP A 36 6.19 17.98 10.36
C ASP A 36 5.19 16.95 10.91
N PRO A 37 3.94 17.35 11.24
CA PRO A 37 2.92 16.42 11.71
C PRO A 37 2.58 15.33 10.69
N GLN A 38 2.88 15.54 9.40
CA GLN A 38 2.66 14.59 8.33
C GLN A 38 3.78 13.54 8.18
N ALA A 39 4.73 13.52 9.13
CA ALA A 39 5.76 12.49 9.19
C ALA A 39 5.14 11.11 9.46
N TYR A 40 5.54 10.12 8.66
CA TYR A 40 5.00 8.77 8.73
C TYR A 40 6.04 7.71 8.35
N GLU A 41 5.76 6.49 8.74
CA GLU A 41 6.38 5.28 8.22
C GLU A 41 5.28 4.22 8.09
N ARG A 42 5.20 3.54 6.94
CA ARG A 42 4.10 2.63 6.62
C ARG A 42 4.58 1.48 5.76
N MET A 43 3.99 0.33 5.99
CA MET A 43 4.11 -0.85 5.16
C MET A 43 2.74 -1.35 4.69
N TRP A 44 2.75 -2.03 3.57
CA TRP A 44 1.58 -2.61 2.94
C TRP A 44 1.95 -3.92 2.26
N PHE A 45 1.06 -4.89 2.31
CA PHE A 45 1.21 -6.22 1.73
C PHE A 45 -0.08 -6.63 1.04
N THR A 46 0.03 -7.35 -0.08
CA THR A 46 -1.09 -8.04 -0.69
C THR A 46 -0.84 -9.54 -0.73
N SER A 47 -1.91 -10.33 -0.75
CA SER A 47 -1.91 -11.74 -1.08
C SER A 47 -3.07 -12.00 -2.01
N GLN A 48 -2.80 -12.54 -3.18
CA GLN A 48 -3.79 -12.88 -4.18
C GLN A 48 -3.50 -14.24 -4.80
N ASP A 49 -4.58 -14.94 -5.15
CA ASP A 49 -4.52 -16.23 -5.80
C ASP A 49 -4.60 -16.14 -7.33
N SER A 50 -4.28 -17.22 -8.01
CA SER A 50 -4.29 -17.29 -9.48
C SER A 50 -5.69 -17.37 -10.09
N THR A 51 -6.73 -17.58 -9.28
CA THR A 51 -8.11 -17.81 -9.74
C THR A 51 -9.01 -16.59 -9.58
N GLY A 52 -8.59 -15.62 -8.77
CA GLY A 52 -9.41 -14.46 -8.41
C GLY A 52 -10.47 -14.77 -7.35
N GLU A 53 -10.27 -15.79 -6.54
CA GLU A 53 -11.20 -16.13 -5.45
C GLU A 53 -10.91 -15.37 -4.16
N LEU A 54 -9.62 -15.17 -3.84
CA LEU A 54 -9.16 -14.51 -2.62
C LEU A 54 -8.23 -13.34 -2.94
N LEU A 55 -8.50 -12.21 -2.29
CA LEU A 55 -7.60 -11.06 -2.22
C LEU A 55 -7.48 -10.63 -0.77
N VAL A 56 -6.26 -10.56 -0.27
CA VAL A 56 -5.94 -9.99 1.05
C VAL A 56 -5.08 -8.74 0.85
N VAL A 57 -5.39 -7.69 1.57
CA VAL A 57 -4.53 -6.51 1.71
C VAL A 57 -4.39 -6.20 3.18
N ALA A 58 -3.17 -6.05 3.66
CA ALA A 58 -2.91 -5.70 5.04
C ALA A 58 -1.78 -4.67 5.13
N GLY A 59 -1.89 -3.75 6.08
CA GLY A 59 -0.88 -2.73 6.27
C GLY A 59 -0.86 -2.16 7.68
N MET A 60 0.25 -1.52 7.99
CA MET A 60 0.47 -0.83 9.26
C MET A 60 1.19 0.48 9.01
N GLY A 61 0.82 1.50 9.77
CA GLY A 61 1.48 2.80 9.76
C GLY A 61 1.75 3.33 11.16
N ILE A 62 2.85 4.04 11.30
CA ILE A 62 3.17 4.83 12.49
C ILE A 62 3.31 6.29 12.12
N TYR A 63 2.84 7.16 13.00
CA TYR A 63 2.80 8.61 12.81
C TYR A 63 3.44 9.27 14.02
N PRO A 64 4.77 9.36 14.05
CA PRO A 64 5.51 9.68 15.26
C PRO A 64 5.21 11.06 15.86
N ASN A 65 4.98 12.04 14.99
CA ASN A 65 4.69 13.41 15.44
C ASN A 65 3.23 13.62 15.86
N LEU A 66 2.36 12.66 15.55
CA LEU A 66 0.98 12.59 16.05
C LEU A 66 0.83 11.63 17.24
N GLY A 67 1.84 10.79 17.50
CA GLY A 67 1.84 9.83 18.61
C GLY A 67 0.89 8.67 18.41
N THR A 68 0.57 8.31 17.16
CA THR A 68 -0.41 7.26 16.82
C THR A 68 0.22 6.15 15.97
N ALA A 69 -0.37 4.97 16.04
CA ALA A 69 -0.12 3.85 15.15
C ALA A 69 -1.46 3.21 14.77
N GLU A 70 -1.53 2.69 13.55
CA GLU A 70 -2.72 2.01 13.04
C GLU A 70 -2.34 0.82 12.17
N ALA A 71 -3.26 -0.13 12.06
CA ALA A 71 -3.13 -1.26 11.16
C ALA A 71 -4.49 -1.63 10.58
N PHE A 72 -4.49 -2.23 9.41
CA PHE A 72 -5.72 -2.71 8.77
C PHE A 72 -5.49 -4.03 8.05
N ALA A 73 -6.58 -4.76 7.85
CA ALA A 73 -6.68 -5.86 6.92
C ALA A 73 -7.97 -5.76 6.13
N ILE A 74 -7.89 -6.04 4.85
CA ILE A 74 -9.02 -6.22 3.94
C ILE A 74 -8.93 -7.63 3.38
N VAL A 75 -10.02 -8.38 3.46
CA VAL A 75 -10.17 -9.68 2.82
C VAL A 75 -11.38 -9.64 1.91
N ASN A 76 -11.18 -9.84 0.63
CA ASN A 76 -12.25 -9.98 -0.35
C ASN A 76 -12.29 -11.42 -0.85
N VAL A 77 -13.43 -12.08 -0.64
CA VAL A 77 -13.73 -13.41 -1.14
C VAL A 77 -14.96 -13.31 -2.04
N ARG A 78 -14.75 -13.47 -3.36
CA ARG A 78 -15.84 -13.45 -4.36
C ARG A 78 -16.80 -12.26 -4.24
N GLY A 79 -16.24 -11.07 -3.96
CA GLY A 79 -17.02 -9.84 -3.81
C GLY A 79 -17.62 -9.61 -2.41
N ARG A 80 -17.29 -10.44 -1.43
CA ARG A 80 -17.55 -10.16 0.00
C ARG A 80 -16.29 -9.52 0.58
N HIS A 81 -16.31 -8.21 0.72
CA HIS A 81 -15.20 -7.36 1.15
C HIS A 81 -15.34 -7.06 2.64
N THR A 82 -14.48 -7.64 3.46
CA THR A 82 -14.45 -7.42 4.91
C THR A 82 -13.19 -6.67 5.29
N THR A 83 -13.35 -5.63 6.10
CA THR A 83 -12.24 -4.82 6.64
C THR A 83 -12.17 -4.92 8.16
N VAL A 84 -10.96 -4.97 8.69
CA VAL A 84 -10.63 -4.75 10.11
C VAL A 84 -9.63 -3.62 10.19
N ARG A 85 -9.86 -2.66 11.07
CA ARG A 85 -8.94 -1.55 11.39
C ARG A 85 -8.66 -1.55 12.88
N ALA A 86 -7.43 -1.28 13.25
CA ALA A 86 -6.99 -1.16 14.63
C ALA A 86 -6.14 0.08 14.85
N HIS A 87 -6.33 0.75 15.97
CA HIS A 87 -5.63 1.98 16.34
C HIS A 87 -5.05 1.86 17.74
N LYS A 88 -3.85 2.43 17.94
CA LYS A 88 -3.24 2.55 19.26
C LYS A 88 -2.43 3.83 19.39
N LYS A 89 -2.14 4.21 20.64
CA LYS A 89 -1.10 5.20 20.90
C LYS A 89 0.26 4.60 20.54
N LEU A 90 1.09 5.38 19.87
CA LEU A 90 2.43 4.95 19.51
C LEU A 90 3.31 4.88 20.76
N GLY A 91 3.76 3.68 21.09
CA GLY A 91 4.70 3.43 22.18
C GLY A 91 6.12 3.89 21.86
N LEU A 92 7.00 3.71 22.84
CA LEU A 92 8.43 4.04 22.71
C LEU A 92 9.19 3.01 21.87
N ASN A 93 8.71 1.76 21.87
CA ASN A 93 9.34 0.65 21.17
C ASN A 93 8.89 0.61 19.72
N ARG A 94 9.76 1.03 18.79
CA ARG A 94 9.52 0.98 17.34
C ARG A 94 9.48 -0.43 16.76
N MET A 95 10.00 -1.42 17.50
CA MET A 95 9.94 -2.82 17.10
C MET A 95 8.61 -3.50 17.45
N ASP A 96 7.72 -2.79 18.18
CA ASP A 96 6.38 -3.28 18.45
C ASP A 96 5.46 -2.98 17.26
N MET A 97 5.39 -3.90 16.34
CA MET A 97 4.54 -3.86 15.15
C MET A 97 3.23 -4.63 15.33
N THR A 98 2.64 -4.53 16.52
CA THR A 98 1.32 -5.09 16.84
C THR A 98 0.34 -3.96 17.11
N THR A 99 -0.82 -3.98 16.47
CA THR A 99 -1.91 -3.02 16.72
C THR A 99 -3.25 -3.78 16.73
N GLY A 100 -3.86 -3.85 17.90
CA GLY A 100 -5.05 -4.68 18.13
C GLY A 100 -4.78 -6.15 17.76
N PRO A 101 -5.64 -6.77 16.94
CA PRO A 101 -5.46 -8.17 16.50
C PRO A 101 -4.42 -8.34 15.38
N LEU A 102 -3.85 -7.26 14.84
CA LEU A 102 -2.91 -7.30 13.73
C LEU A 102 -1.47 -7.25 14.21
N THR A 103 -0.64 -8.17 13.72
CA THR A 103 0.80 -8.23 14.00
C THR A 103 1.58 -8.42 12.71
N PHE A 104 2.63 -7.63 12.55
CA PHE A 104 3.60 -7.73 11.46
C PHE A 104 4.96 -8.03 12.04
N GLU A 105 5.60 -9.10 11.60
CA GLU A 105 6.87 -9.56 12.14
C GLU A 105 7.91 -9.69 11.03
N VAL A 106 9.06 -9.03 11.19
CA VAL A 106 10.23 -9.27 10.35
C VAL A 106 10.93 -10.53 10.88
N VAL A 107 10.76 -11.65 10.18
CA VAL A 107 11.43 -12.91 10.54
C VAL A 107 12.88 -12.88 10.07
N GLU A 108 13.11 -12.48 8.81
CA GLU A 108 14.44 -12.25 8.23
C GLU A 108 14.38 -11.01 7.32
N PRO A 109 15.18 -9.97 7.61
CA PRO A 109 15.14 -8.73 6.82
C PRO A 109 15.36 -8.96 5.32
N PHE A 110 14.48 -8.40 4.48
CA PHE A 110 14.48 -8.53 3.01
C PHE A 110 14.34 -9.96 2.49
N ARG A 111 13.81 -10.88 3.32
CA ARG A 111 13.58 -12.27 2.92
C ARG A 111 12.26 -12.83 3.41
N GLN A 112 11.94 -12.64 4.71
CA GLN A 112 10.76 -13.27 5.29
C GLN A 112 10.05 -12.36 6.28
N TRP A 113 8.73 -12.32 6.14
CA TRP A 113 7.81 -11.71 7.08
C TRP A 113 6.76 -12.71 7.53
N ARG A 114 6.15 -12.43 8.67
CA ARG A 114 4.93 -13.09 9.13
C ARG A 114 3.87 -12.04 9.42
N LEU A 115 2.70 -12.21 8.84
CA LEU A 115 1.53 -11.34 8.99
C LEU A 115 0.45 -12.12 9.70
N ARG A 116 -0.08 -11.60 10.79
CA ARG A 116 -1.17 -12.24 11.53
C ARG A 116 -2.31 -11.29 11.76
N LEU A 117 -3.51 -11.80 11.58
CA LEU A 117 -4.76 -11.24 12.09
C LEU A 117 -5.41 -12.30 12.98
N ASP A 118 -5.40 -12.06 14.27
CA ASP A 118 -6.03 -12.95 15.24
C ASP A 118 -7.56 -12.92 15.09
N GLU A 119 -8.24 -13.94 15.64
CA GLU A 119 -9.71 -13.97 15.69
C GLU A 119 -10.28 -12.66 16.22
N ASN A 120 -11.36 -12.19 15.59
CA ASN A 120 -12.00 -10.92 15.92
C ASN A 120 -13.49 -10.94 15.59
N ALA A 121 -14.19 -9.86 15.93
CA ALA A 121 -15.63 -9.77 15.75
C ALA A 121 -16.10 -9.67 14.27
N PHE A 122 -15.19 -9.52 13.32
CA PHE A 122 -15.51 -9.28 11.91
C PHE A 122 -15.40 -10.53 11.03
N GLY A 123 -14.99 -11.68 11.62
CA GLY A 123 -15.06 -12.98 10.98
C GLY A 123 -14.01 -13.22 9.88
N ILE A 124 -12.90 -12.52 9.93
CA ILE A 124 -11.70 -12.78 9.13
C ILE A 124 -10.50 -12.95 10.03
N SER A 125 -9.63 -13.91 9.72
CA SER A 125 -8.36 -14.13 10.43
C SER A 125 -7.35 -14.74 9.47
N PHE A 126 -6.05 -14.59 9.77
CA PHE A 126 -5.00 -15.20 8.97
C PHE A 126 -3.67 -15.32 9.73
N ASP A 127 -2.85 -16.25 9.24
CA ASP A 127 -1.45 -16.38 9.57
C ASP A 127 -0.67 -16.66 8.28
N ILE A 128 -0.02 -15.63 7.75
CA ILE A 128 0.63 -15.63 6.45
C ILE A 128 2.13 -15.47 6.64
N SER A 129 2.89 -16.43 6.15
CA SER A 129 4.34 -16.30 5.96
C SER A 129 4.61 -15.79 4.55
N TRP A 130 5.26 -14.65 4.47
CA TRP A 130 5.69 -13.98 3.24
C TRP A 130 7.16 -14.25 2.95
N PHE A 131 7.49 -14.54 1.70
CA PHE A 131 8.87 -14.75 1.24
C PHE A 131 9.15 -13.85 0.05
N ASP A 132 10.11 -12.92 0.19
CA ASP A 132 10.53 -12.05 -0.91
C ASP A 132 11.14 -12.89 -2.05
N THR A 133 10.65 -12.70 -3.27
CA THR A 133 11.16 -13.37 -4.48
C THR A 133 12.31 -12.61 -5.10
N LYS A 134 12.27 -11.28 -4.97
CA LYS A 134 13.29 -10.36 -5.45
C LYS A 134 13.69 -9.43 -4.31
N ARG A 135 14.98 -9.09 -4.21
CA ARG A 135 15.44 -8.14 -3.21
C ARG A 135 14.87 -6.76 -3.53
N PRO A 136 14.15 -6.10 -2.61
CA PRO A 136 13.69 -4.74 -2.80
C PRO A 136 14.85 -3.76 -3.00
N VAL A 137 14.62 -2.75 -3.82
CA VAL A 137 15.60 -1.70 -4.11
C VAL A 137 15.07 -0.37 -3.62
N TYR A 138 15.90 0.33 -2.84
CA TYR A 138 15.57 1.66 -2.33
C TYR A 138 15.30 2.64 -3.48
N ARG A 139 14.27 3.45 -3.32
CA ARG A 139 13.97 4.59 -4.19
C ARG A 139 13.56 5.82 -3.38
N LEU A 140 13.91 6.99 -3.89
CA LEU A 140 13.42 8.26 -3.41
C LEU A 140 12.21 8.67 -4.27
N ILE A 141 11.03 8.71 -3.63
CA ILE A 141 9.79 9.07 -4.29
C ILE A 141 9.55 10.56 -4.04
N GLY A 142 9.76 11.39 -5.06
CA GLY A 142 9.48 12.81 -4.97
C GLY A 142 10.35 13.60 -4.00
N GLY A 143 11.61 13.22 -3.81
CA GLY A 143 12.55 13.96 -2.96
C GLY A 143 12.89 15.35 -3.53
N GLY A 144 12.99 16.34 -2.63
CA GLY A 144 13.38 17.72 -2.99
C GLY A 144 12.29 18.50 -3.72
N LEU A 145 11.04 18.07 -3.64
CA LEU A 145 9.92 18.74 -4.25
C LEU A 145 9.45 19.93 -3.41
N PHE A 146 9.01 20.96 -4.11
CA PHE A 146 8.22 22.03 -3.53
C PHE A 146 6.77 21.87 -3.94
N ILE A 147 5.87 21.98 -3.01
CA ILE A 147 4.45 22.12 -3.26
C ILE A 147 4.13 23.59 -3.06
N GLY A 148 4.00 24.33 -4.15
CA GLY A 148 4.00 25.80 -4.09
C GLY A 148 5.33 26.31 -3.55
N THR A 149 5.31 27.07 -2.44
CA THR A 149 6.50 27.58 -1.73
C THR A 149 6.89 26.72 -0.53
N ARG A 150 6.13 25.66 -0.22
CA ARG A 150 6.40 24.73 0.89
C ARG A 150 7.37 23.65 0.45
N PRO A 151 8.52 23.49 1.13
CA PRO A 151 9.36 22.33 0.89
C PRO A 151 8.64 21.08 1.35
N PHE A 152 8.55 20.10 0.46
CA PHE A 152 8.06 18.76 0.74
C PHE A 152 9.26 17.85 0.96
N ALA A 153 9.36 17.25 2.12
CA ALA A 153 10.53 16.44 2.47
C ALA A 153 10.64 15.15 1.64
N GLY A 154 9.55 14.80 0.97
CA GLY A 154 9.51 13.63 0.11
C GLY A 154 9.18 12.34 0.84
N VAL A 155 8.98 11.33 0.04
CA VAL A 155 8.75 9.95 0.44
C VAL A 155 9.90 9.12 -0.08
N ALA A 156 10.43 8.23 0.75
CA ALA A 156 11.39 7.23 0.34
C ALA A 156 10.87 5.84 0.73
N GLY A 157 11.45 4.80 0.15
CA GLY A 157 11.08 3.45 0.50
C GLY A 157 11.52 2.45 -0.53
N TYR A 158 10.83 1.34 -0.56
CA TYR A 158 11.02 0.27 -1.54
C TYR A 158 9.72 -0.50 -1.72
N ASP A 159 9.63 -1.16 -2.87
CA ASP A 159 8.57 -2.13 -3.19
C ASP A 159 9.21 -3.50 -3.43
N GLY A 160 8.43 -4.55 -3.28
CA GLY A 160 8.89 -5.91 -3.44
C GLY A 160 7.78 -6.86 -3.83
N PHE A 161 8.18 -8.05 -4.25
CA PHE A 161 7.29 -9.15 -4.63
C PHE A 161 7.58 -10.36 -3.76
N GLY A 162 6.57 -11.19 -3.55
CA GLY A 162 6.72 -12.36 -2.71
C GLY A 162 5.74 -13.48 -3.00
N ARG A 163 6.05 -14.62 -2.41
CA ARG A 163 5.20 -15.81 -2.34
C ARG A 163 4.75 -15.99 -0.91
N GLN A 164 3.62 -16.64 -0.74
CA GLN A 164 3.05 -16.84 0.58
C GLN A 164 2.76 -18.31 0.87
N THR A 165 2.83 -18.63 2.18
CA THR A 165 2.29 -19.85 2.77
C THR A 165 1.50 -19.50 4.02
N GLY A 166 0.73 -20.45 4.54
CA GLY A 166 -0.09 -20.23 5.71
C GLY A 166 -1.56 -20.35 5.40
N TRP A 167 -2.40 -19.53 6.00
CA TRP A 167 -3.83 -19.65 5.82
C TRP A 167 -4.57 -18.33 6.00
N VAL A 168 -5.77 -18.26 5.41
CA VAL A 168 -6.76 -17.18 5.61
C VAL A 168 -8.12 -17.82 5.91
N GLU A 169 -8.80 -17.35 6.95
CA GLU A 169 -10.20 -17.72 7.24
C GLU A 169 -11.09 -16.52 6.95
N ALA A 170 -12.11 -16.76 6.15
CA ALA A 170 -13.13 -15.78 5.82
C ALA A 170 -14.43 -16.48 5.41
N LEU A 171 -15.58 -15.90 5.75
CA LEU A 171 -16.91 -16.43 5.42
C LEU A 171 -17.12 -17.89 5.88
N GLY A 172 -16.45 -18.31 6.95
CA GLY A 172 -16.51 -19.69 7.46
C GLY A 172 -15.72 -20.70 6.61
N HIS A 173 -14.90 -20.26 5.69
CA HIS A 173 -13.99 -21.08 4.89
C HIS A 173 -12.54 -20.77 5.25
N ARG A 174 -11.70 -21.81 5.18
CA ARG A 174 -10.26 -21.71 5.35
C ARG A 174 -9.58 -21.94 4.00
N PHE A 175 -8.78 -20.97 3.60
CA PHE A 175 -7.93 -21.00 2.41
C PHE A 175 -6.51 -21.32 2.86
N GLU A 176 -5.95 -22.43 2.40
CA GLU A 176 -4.55 -22.78 2.63
C GLU A 176 -3.71 -22.14 1.52
N LEU A 177 -2.70 -21.38 1.90
CA LEU A 177 -1.83 -20.66 0.99
C LEU A 177 -0.57 -21.51 0.72
N ASP A 178 -0.16 -21.53 -0.53
CA ASP A 178 1.08 -22.15 -0.98
C ASP A 178 1.83 -21.24 -1.97
N THR A 179 3.13 -21.45 -2.13
CA THR A 179 3.99 -20.61 -2.95
C THR A 179 3.75 -20.70 -4.46
N ASP A 180 3.03 -21.71 -4.92
CA ASP A 180 2.75 -21.92 -6.35
C ASP A 180 1.52 -21.11 -6.79
N HIS A 181 0.52 -20.98 -5.90
CA HIS A 181 -0.77 -20.36 -6.22
C HIS A 181 -0.96 -18.98 -5.60
N TYR A 182 -0.16 -18.61 -4.56
CA TYR A 182 -0.29 -17.32 -3.89
C TYR A 182 0.95 -16.46 -4.04
N ARG A 183 0.75 -15.27 -4.53
CA ARG A 183 1.77 -14.24 -4.68
C ARG A 183 1.23 -12.88 -4.26
N GLY A 184 2.12 -11.94 -4.08
CA GLY A 184 1.72 -10.58 -3.75
C GLY A 184 2.83 -9.58 -3.96
N THR A 185 2.49 -8.36 -3.65
CA THR A 185 3.43 -7.24 -3.61
C THR A 185 3.39 -6.59 -2.23
N ARG A 186 4.47 -5.93 -1.87
CA ARG A 186 4.58 -5.16 -0.64
C ARG A 186 5.31 -3.86 -0.88
N ASP A 187 5.02 -2.87 -0.06
CA ASP A 187 5.81 -1.66 0.07
C ASP A 187 6.27 -1.43 1.50
N HIS A 188 7.26 -0.56 1.66
CA HIS A 188 7.62 0.05 2.93
C HIS A 188 8.11 1.46 2.63
N HIS A 189 7.30 2.45 2.99
CA HIS A 189 7.52 3.85 2.68
C HIS A 189 7.59 4.69 3.96
N TRP A 190 8.47 5.70 3.95
CA TRP A 190 8.65 6.65 5.05
C TRP A 190 8.95 8.05 4.52
N GLY A 191 8.75 9.04 5.37
CA GLY A 191 8.97 10.45 5.05
C GLY A 191 7.84 11.35 5.54
N THR A 192 7.36 12.24 4.66
CA THR A 192 6.18 13.08 4.92
C THR A 192 5.15 12.86 3.82
N ARG A 193 3.88 12.71 4.21
CA ARG A 193 2.78 12.43 3.28
C ARG A 193 1.61 13.35 3.56
N ASP A 194 1.07 13.95 2.49
CA ASP A 194 -0.16 14.71 2.58
C ASP A 194 -1.37 13.82 2.97
N GLY A 195 -2.27 14.34 3.77
CA GLY A 195 -3.43 13.58 4.28
C GLY A 195 -3.17 12.83 5.59
N VAL A 196 -1.96 12.89 6.16
CA VAL A 196 -1.67 12.35 7.50
C VAL A 196 -2.20 13.31 8.56
N GLY A 197 -2.99 12.77 9.51
CA GLY A 197 -3.56 13.49 10.65
C GLY A 197 -4.81 14.31 10.32
N GLY A 198 -5.23 14.37 9.07
CA GLY A 198 -6.37 15.16 8.63
C GLY A 198 -6.44 15.34 7.13
N PRO A 199 -7.33 16.21 6.65
CA PRO A 199 -7.49 16.49 5.24
C PRO A 199 -6.16 16.87 4.57
N ALA A 200 -5.96 16.34 3.37
CA ALA A 200 -4.84 16.73 2.54
C ALA A 200 -4.83 18.26 2.37
N LEU A 201 -3.70 18.90 2.63
CA LEU A 201 -3.55 20.36 2.50
C LEU A 201 -3.63 20.79 1.01
N TRP A 202 -3.63 19.82 0.11
CA TRP A 202 -3.55 19.98 -1.34
C TRP A 202 -4.70 19.27 -2.03
N SER A 203 -5.85 19.88 -2.05
CA SER A 203 -7.02 19.37 -2.77
C SER A 203 -6.95 19.49 -4.31
N GLY A 204 -5.80 19.85 -4.85
CA GLY A 204 -5.68 20.12 -6.30
C GLY A 204 -4.66 19.28 -7.07
N ASN A 205 -3.86 18.47 -6.41
CA ASN A 205 -2.74 17.74 -7.04
C ASN A 205 -2.90 16.21 -7.02
N GLN A 206 -4.10 15.71 -7.18
CA GLN A 206 -4.24 14.31 -7.56
C GLN A 206 -3.78 14.19 -9.01
N HIS A 207 -2.57 13.69 -9.20
CA HIS A 207 -2.14 13.29 -10.53
C HIS A 207 -2.86 11.99 -10.90
N PRO A 208 -3.28 11.85 -12.17
CA PRO A 208 -3.78 10.58 -12.63
C PRO A 208 -2.72 9.53 -12.35
N HIS A 209 -3.10 8.52 -11.59
CA HIS A 209 -2.24 7.44 -11.20
C HIS A 209 -2.90 6.13 -11.62
N SER A 210 -2.20 5.36 -12.43
CA SER A 210 -2.43 3.95 -12.58
C SER A 210 -1.10 3.27 -12.35
N GLY A 211 -1.00 2.49 -11.31
CA GLY A 211 0.17 1.71 -10.98
C GLY A 211 -0.12 0.24 -11.19
N GLU A 212 0.82 -0.46 -11.74
CA GLU A 212 0.78 -1.90 -11.90
C GLU A 212 1.83 -2.52 -10.97
N TRP A 213 1.41 -3.49 -10.16
CA TRP A 213 2.28 -4.29 -9.29
C TRP A 213 2.13 -5.75 -9.69
N VAL A 214 3.05 -6.20 -10.52
CA VAL A 214 3.02 -7.54 -11.09
C VAL A 214 4.43 -8.09 -11.24
N GLU A 215 4.60 -9.38 -10.97
CA GLU A 215 5.86 -10.09 -11.11
C GLU A 215 5.78 -11.06 -12.29
N PHE A 216 6.71 -10.89 -13.24
CA PHE A 216 7.04 -11.83 -14.29
C PHE A 216 8.31 -12.61 -13.93
N GLU A 217 8.68 -13.62 -14.72
CA GLU A 217 9.84 -14.47 -14.43
C GLU A 217 11.12 -13.64 -14.29
N GLU A 218 11.41 -12.78 -15.27
CA GLU A 218 12.65 -12.00 -15.30
C GLU A 218 12.56 -10.68 -14.54
N TYR A 219 11.38 -10.08 -14.39
CA TYR A 219 11.21 -8.75 -13.81
C TYR A 219 9.90 -8.59 -13.07
N GLY A 220 9.87 -7.58 -12.21
CA GLY A 220 8.64 -7.09 -11.59
C GLY A 220 8.39 -5.65 -11.98
N VAL A 221 7.15 -5.29 -12.23
CA VAL A 221 6.71 -3.92 -12.47
C VAL A 221 6.04 -3.40 -11.22
N TRP A 222 6.45 -2.23 -10.74
CA TRP A 222 5.72 -1.53 -9.69
C TRP A 222 5.63 -0.03 -10.01
N GLY A 223 4.41 0.44 -10.16
CA GLY A 223 4.18 1.82 -10.55
C GLY A 223 4.92 2.15 -11.85
N ASP A 224 5.89 3.04 -11.77
CA ASP A 224 6.73 3.51 -12.90
C ASP A 224 8.14 2.89 -12.91
N HIS A 225 8.38 1.85 -12.10
CA HIS A 225 9.67 1.19 -11.97
C HIS A 225 9.62 -0.27 -12.41
N ILE A 226 10.77 -0.77 -12.82
CA ILE A 226 10.99 -2.19 -13.08
C ILE A 226 12.09 -2.72 -12.17
N LEU A 227 11.80 -3.81 -11.50
CA LEU A 227 12.74 -4.58 -10.70
C LEU A 227 13.11 -5.86 -11.46
N TYR A 228 14.34 -5.97 -11.88
CA TYR A 228 14.85 -7.16 -12.55
C TYR A 228 15.13 -8.30 -11.56
N ASN A 229 15.05 -9.55 -12.06
CA ASN A 229 15.44 -10.71 -11.27
C ASN A 229 16.94 -10.64 -10.98
N LEU A 230 17.30 -10.72 -9.70
CA LEU A 230 18.65 -10.42 -9.20
C LEU A 230 19.63 -11.61 -9.29
N GLY A 231 19.50 -12.47 -10.28
CA GLY A 231 20.64 -13.31 -10.68
C GLY A 231 21.81 -12.50 -11.23
N ASP A 232 21.56 -11.24 -11.60
CA ASP A 232 22.59 -10.26 -12.00
C ASP A 232 22.47 -9.02 -11.11
N GLU A 233 23.33 -8.89 -10.11
CA GLU A 233 23.38 -7.76 -9.16
C GLU A 233 23.52 -6.38 -9.84
N ARG A 234 23.87 -6.35 -11.12
CA ARG A 234 24.00 -5.12 -11.94
C ARG A 234 22.68 -4.63 -12.50
N ARG A 235 21.61 -5.43 -12.41
CA ARG A 235 20.27 -5.09 -12.88
C ARG A 235 19.34 -4.80 -11.69
N GLY A 236 19.53 -3.74 -10.96
CA GLY A 236 18.70 -3.39 -9.79
C GLY A 236 17.27 -2.97 -10.16
N SER A 237 16.98 -1.69 -10.06
CA SER A 237 15.73 -1.10 -10.53
C SER A 237 15.98 -0.11 -11.65
N GLU A 238 15.05 0.00 -12.58
CA GLU A 238 15.06 0.97 -13.66
C GLU A 238 13.74 1.74 -13.68
N THR A 239 13.83 3.07 -13.77
CA THR A 239 12.66 3.91 -14.01
C THR A 239 12.29 3.85 -15.49
N LEU A 240 11.00 3.62 -15.78
CA LEU A 240 10.51 3.70 -17.14
C LEU A 240 10.62 5.14 -17.67
N ARG A 241 11.05 5.25 -18.93
CA ARG A 241 11.07 6.54 -19.64
C ARG A 241 9.66 7.09 -19.88
N GLY A 242 8.68 6.19 -20.05
CA GLY A 242 7.30 6.55 -20.25
C GLY A 242 6.37 5.33 -20.22
N ARG A 243 5.11 5.60 -19.98
CA ARG A 243 4.01 4.64 -20.06
C ARG A 243 2.84 5.24 -20.80
N ARG A 244 2.15 4.42 -21.56
CA ARG A 244 0.89 4.79 -22.24
C ARG A 244 -0.17 3.76 -21.87
N HIS A 245 -1.30 4.24 -21.36
CA HIS A 245 -2.39 3.42 -20.89
C HIS A 245 -3.58 3.50 -21.86
N ARG A 246 -4.08 2.34 -22.26
CA ARG A 246 -5.40 2.19 -22.92
C ARG A 246 -6.27 1.40 -21.97
N LEU A 247 -7.31 2.03 -21.44
CA LEU A 247 -8.07 1.50 -20.31
C LEU A 247 -9.55 1.32 -20.66
N ARG A 248 -10.15 0.26 -20.14
CA ARG A 248 -11.57 -0.04 -20.21
C ARG A 248 -12.18 -0.02 -18.83
N PHE A 249 -13.32 0.62 -18.68
CA PHE A 249 -14.00 0.84 -17.41
C PHE A 249 -15.42 0.28 -17.40
N GLU A 250 -15.96 0.03 -16.22
CA GLU A 250 -17.38 -0.26 -16.04
C GLU A 250 -18.21 0.96 -16.46
N PRO A 251 -19.31 0.77 -17.23
CA PRO A 251 -20.12 1.89 -17.70
C PRO A 251 -20.73 2.75 -16.59
N ASP A 252 -21.16 2.12 -15.50
CA ASP A 252 -21.96 2.77 -14.46
C ASP A 252 -21.10 3.30 -13.29
N THR A 253 -20.03 2.61 -12.95
CA THR A 253 -19.18 2.94 -11.79
C THR A 253 -17.88 3.63 -12.16
N HIS A 254 -17.46 3.50 -13.41
CA HIS A 254 -16.16 3.90 -13.94
C HIS A 254 -14.96 3.21 -13.24
N LEU A 255 -15.21 2.07 -12.60
CA LEU A 255 -14.13 1.24 -12.07
C LEU A 255 -13.40 0.51 -13.21
N LEU A 256 -12.09 0.37 -13.05
CA LEU A 256 -11.24 -0.25 -14.07
C LEU A 256 -11.58 -1.73 -14.28
N LEU A 257 -11.75 -2.14 -15.54
CA LEU A 257 -12.01 -3.52 -15.94
C LEU A 257 -10.79 -4.19 -16.55
N ALA A 258 -10.13 -3.51 -17.46
CA ALA A 258 -9.03 -4.06 -18.24
C ALA A 258 -8.17 -2.92 -18.80
N GLY A 259 -7.00 -3.27 -19.26
CA GLY A 259 -6.16 -2.29 -19.93
C GLY A 259 -4.99 -2.90 -20.69
N GLN A 260 -4.36 -2.02 -21.41
CA GLN A 260 -3.08 -2.25 -22.05
C GLN A 260 -2.13 -1.13 -21.64
N VAL A 261 -0.91 -1.49 -21.27
CA VAL A 261 0.13 -0.56 -20.87
C VAL A 261 1.34 -0.78 -21.77
N ASP A 262 1.71 0.24 -22.53
CA ASP A 262 2.98 0.23 -23.25
C ASP A 262 4.07 0.78 -22.32
N LEU A 263 5.03 -0.05 -21.99
CA LEU A 263 6.18 0.25 -21.15
C LEU A 263 7.34 0.69 -22.05
N VAL A 264 7.81 1.92 -21.90
CA VAL A 264 8.92 2.48 -22.69
C VAL A 264 10.17 2.56 -21.82
N PHE A 265 11.17 1.76 -22.14
CA PHE A 265 12.42 1.69 -21.41
C PHE A 265 13.40 2.81 -21.78
N ALA A 266 14.37 3.08 -20.91
CA ALA A 266 15.42 4.05 -21.19
C ALA A 266 16.31 3.63 -22.39
N SER A 267 16.45 2.34 -22.64
CA SER A 267 17.12 1.77 -23.83
C SER A 267 16.42 2.08 -25.16
N GLY A 268 15.14 2.48 -25.11
CA GLY A 268 14.26 2.60 -26.26
C GLY A 268 13.50 1.31 -26.60
N GLU A 269 13.70 0.24 -25.87
CA GLU A 269 12.85 -0.96 -25.93
C GLU A 269 11.44 -0.62 -25.49
N GLU A 270 10.45 -1.22 -26.14
CA GLU A 270 9.05 -1.12 -25.75
C GLU A 270 8.48 -2.52 -25.50
N LYS A 271 7.70 -2.66 -24.42
CA LYS A 271 6.91 -3.87 -24.14
C LYS A 271 5.46 -3.48 -23.95
N THR A 272 4.58 -4.34 -24.41
CA THR A 272 3.13 -4.15 -24.19
C THR A 272 2.64 -5.20 -23.20
N MET A 273 2.13 -4.71 -22.08
CA MET A 273 1.48 -5.50 -21.05
C MET A 273 -0.02 -5.32 -21.13
N THR A 274 -0.78 -6.38 -21.10
CA THR A 274 -2.25 -6.32 -20.97
C THR A 274 -2.68 -6.86 -19.63
N PHE A 275 -3.82 -6.40 -19.15
CA PHE A 275 -4.41 -6.92 -17.93
C PHE A 275 -5.95 -6.95 -18.01
N GLU A 276 -6.53 -7.85 -17.22
CA GLU A 276 -7.97 -7.95 -17.03
C GLU A 276 -8.27 -8.28 -15.57
N ARG A 277 -9.17 -7.52 -14.96
CA ARG A 277 -9.58 -7.68 -13.56
C ARG A 277 -10.31 -8.99 -13.34
N PHE A 278 -10.03 -9.66 -12.23
CA PHE A 278 -10.77 -10.83 -11.77
C PHE A 278 -12.12 -10.42 -11.14
N GLY A 279 -13.17 -10.29 -11.95
CA GLY A 279 -14.50 -9.97 -11.46
C GLY A 279 -14.52 -8.76 -10.49
N ASN A 280 -15.10 -8.91 -9.31
CA ASN A 280 -15.16 -7.90 -8.26
C ASN A 280 -14.12 -8.13 -7.15
N GLN A 281 -12.97 -8.72 -7.47
CA GLN A 281 -11.84 -8.85 -6.57
C GLN A 281 -11.08 -7.51 -6.47
N ILE A 282 -11.65 -6.61 -5.70
CA ILE A 282 -11.15 -5.26 -5.48
C ILE A 282 -10.94 -5.08 -3.97
N ALA A 283 -9.81 -4.52 -3.57
CA ALA A 283 -9.62 -4.00 -2.22
C ALA A 283 -9.79 -2.48 -2.25
N PHE A 284 -10.85 -2.01 -1.64
CA PHE A 284 -11.14 -0.59 -1.50
C PHE A 284 -10.34 -0.04 -0.32
N LEU A 285 -9.16 0.52 -0.57
CA LEU A 285 -8.25 1.02 0.47
C LEU A 285 -8.86 2.13 1.31
N ARG A 286 -9.86 2.79 0.77
CA ARG A 286 -10.67 3.76 1.49
C ARG A 286 -11.33 3.16 2.74
N CYS A 287 -11.67 1.88 2.71
CA CYS A 287 -12.17 1.13 3.87
C CYS A 287 -11.06 0.73 4.85
N GLY A 288 -9.80 0.77 4.43
CA GLY A 288 -8.62 0.49 5.25
C GLY A 288 -8.15 1.71 6.02
N MET A 289 -6.83 1.93 6.01
CA MET A 289 -6.21 3.07 6.68
C MET A 289 -6.14 4.34 5.81
N TYR A 290 -6.59 4.31 4.55
CA TYR A 290 -6.60 5.45 3.64
C TYR A 290 -7.89 6.26 3.78
N GLY A 291 -8.10 6.81 4.96
CA GLY A 291 -9.30 7.52 5.34
C GLY A 291 -9.56 8.91 4.74
N GLY A 292 -10.61 9.59 5.20
CA GLY A 292 -10.99 10.96 4.86
C GLY A 292 -12.04 11.10 3.75
N PRO A 293 -12.47 12.31 3.34
CA PRO A 293 -13.47 12.52 2.29
C PRO A 293 -13.04 11.97 0.93
N ASN A 294 -11.73 11.84 0.72
CA ASN A 294 -11.13 11.18 -0.44
C ASN A 294 -10.44 9.87 -0.04
N GLY A 295 -10.78 9.30 1.09
CA GLY A 295 -10.23 8.10 1.67
C GLY A 295 -10.57 8.06 3.16
N GLY A 296 -11.15 7.03 3.68
CA GLY A 296 -11.60 6.87 5.05
C GLY A 296 -12.64 5.79 5.12
N THR A 297 -13.26 5.64 6.24
CA THR A 297 -14.47 4.85 6.25
C THR A 297 -15.47 5.54 5.33
N PRO A 298 -16.27 4.82 4.55
CA PRO A 298 -17.26 5.44 3.65
C PRO A 298 -18.24 6.38 4.35
N ASP A 299 -18.39 6.22 5.66
CA ASP A 299 -19.34 6.95 6.51
C ASP A 299 -18.62 7.77 7.61
N GLY A 300 -17.28 7.93 7.52
CA GLY A 300 -16.51 8.59 8.56
C GLY A 300 -15.34 9.42 8.03
N ASP A 301 -14.84 10.27 8.89
CA ASP A 301 -13.71 11.17 8.63
C ASP A 301 -12.44 10.67 9.32
N ILE A 302 -12.14 9.36 9.21
CA ILE A 302 -10.91 8.79 9.74
C ILE A 302 -9.81 8.97 8.70
N TRP A 303 -8.73 9.63 9.12
CA TRP A 303 -7.55 9.90 8.31
C TRP A 303 -6.38 9.11 8.86
N HIS A 304 -5.39 8.84 8.01
CA HIS A 304 -4.10 8.32 8.45
C HIS A 304 -3.58 9.05 9.68
N GLY A 305 -3.21 8.31 10.69
CA GLY A 305 -2.59 8.86 11.89
C GLY A 305 -3.49 9.68 12.79
N MET A 306 -4.78 9.81 12.49
CA MET A 306 -5.73 10.44 13.43
C MET A 306 -5.76 9.70 14.76
N GLU A 307 -5.91 10.44 15.85
CA GLU A 307 -6.21 9.83 17.13
C GLU A 307 -7.69 9.39 17.16
N VAL A 308 -7.91 8.10 17.05
CA VAL A 308 -9.24 7.46 17.11
C VAL A 308 -9.50 6.88 18.50
N GLY A 309 -8.44 6.69 19.27
CA GLY A 309 -8.45 6.08 20.61
C GLY A 309 -7.44 4.94 20.73
N ASP A 310 -7.03 4.66 21.96
CA ASP A 310 -6.08 3.60 22.26
C ASP A 310 -6.77 2.24 22.33
N GLY A 311 -6.33 1.25 21.54
CA GLY A 311 -6.90 -0.08 21.50
C GLY A 311 -8.26 -0.18 20.76
N VAL A 312 -8.62 0.82 19.98
CA VAL A 312 -9.88 0.80 19.21
C VAL A 312 -9.73 -0.14 18.02
N VAL A 313 -10.70 -1.05 17.85
CA VAL A 313 -10.81 -1.96 16.71
C VAL A 313 -12.18 -1.79 16.08
N THR A 314 -12.21 -1.53 14.77
CA THR A 314 -13.45 -1.35 13.98
C THR A 314 -13.37 -2.18 12.71
N GLY A 315 -14.49 -2.39 12.05
CA GLY A 315 -14.55 -3.09 10.78
C GLY A 315 -15.96 -3.17 10.24
N GLU A 316 -16.07 -3.53 8.98
CA GLU A 316 -17.33 -3.74 8.27
C GLU A 316 -17.18 -4.75 7.14
N THR A 317 -18.32 -5.22 6.64
CA THR A 317 -18.38 -6.09 5.47
C THR A 317 -19.34 -5.51 4.43
N TYR A 318 -18.87 -5.43 3.20
CA TYR A 318 -19.62 -4.96 2.04
C TYR A 318 -19.83 -6.08 1.03
N ASP A 319 -20.96 -6.08 0.36
CA ASP A 319 -21.18 -6.85 -0.86
C ASP A 319 -20.81 -5.99 -2.06
N VAL A 320 -19.57 -6.12 -2.53
CA VAL A 320 -19.09 -5.35 -3.66
C VAL A 320 -19.49 -5.92 -5.01
N ASN A 321 -20.35 -6.95 -5.05
CA ASN A 321 -21.07 -7.33 -6.26
C ASN A 321 -22.17 -6.31 -6.60
N ASP A 322 -22.65 -5.55 -5.61
CA ASP A 322 -23.59 -4.44 -5.83
C ASP A 322 -22.83 -3.20 -6.38
N PRO A 323 -23.14 -2.73 -7.60
CA PRO A 323 -22.53 -1.53 -8.17
C PRO A 323 -22.71 -0.28 -7.34
N ALA A 324 -23.86 -0.13 -6.65
CA ALA A 324 -24.12 1.03 -5.81
C ALA A 324 -23.20 1.05 -4.57
N VAL A 325 -22.86 -0.12 -4.02
CA VAL A 325 -21.88 -0.26 -2.95
C VAL A 325 -20.50 0.13 -3.48
N ARG A 326 -20.07 -0.41 -4.62
CA ARG A 326 -18.77 -0.07 -5.21
C ARG A 326 -18.61 1.43 -5.44
N SER A 327 -19.59 2.07 -6.08
CA SER A 327 -19.59 3.52 -6.32
C SER A 327 -19.48 4.35 -5.03
N ARG A 328 -20.05 3.86 -3.92
CA ARG A 328 -20.01 4.55 -2.63
C ARG A 328 -18.65 4.47 -1.94
N ILE A 329 -17.98 3.33 -2.04
CA ILE A 329 -16.75 3.07 -1.29
C ILE A 329 -15.47 3.20 -2.12
N CYS A 330 -15.57 3.40 -3.44
CA CYS A 330 -14.42 3.58 -4.32
C CYS A 330 -13.60 4.83 -3.97
N GLY A 331 -12.34 4.81 -4.37
CA GLY A 331 -11.40 5.89 -4.14
C GLY A 331 -10.02 5.51 -4.63
N LEU A 332 -9.14 5.12 -3.75
CA LEU A 332 -7.89 4.45 -4.08
C LEU A 332 -8.15 2.94 -3.99
N ASP A 333 -8.22 2.28 -5.14
CA ASP A 333 -8.71 0.92 -5.26
C ASP A 333 -7.63 0.01 -5.83
N GLN A 334 -7.52 -1.19 -5.26
CA GLN A 334 -6.57 -2.19 -5.73
C GLN A 334 -7.33 -3.33 -6.40
N HIS A 335 -7.21 -3.39 -7.71
CA HIS A 335 -7.87 -4.38 -8.54
C HIS A 335 -6.96 -5.60 -8.72
N HIS A 336 -7.40 -6.77 -8.27
CA HIS A 336 -6.75 -8.03 -8.59
C HIS A 336 -6.97 -8.35 -10.07
N ALA A 337 -5.88 -8.52 -10.82
CA ALA A 337 -5.92 -8.69 -12.25
C ALA A 337 -4.98 -9.81 -12.75
N ARG A 338 -5.38 -10.42 -13.86
CA ARG A 338 -4.51 -11.25 -14.68
C ARG A 338 -3.77 -10.36 -15.65
N PHE A 339 -2.48 -10.61 -15.79
CA PHE A 339 -1.58 -9.87 -16.67
C PHE A 339 -0.98 -10.80 -17.72
N GLU A 340 -0.68 -10.22 -18.89
CA GLU A 340 0.00 -10.91 -19.97
C GLU A 340 1.02 -9.96 -20.61
N CYS A 341 2.27 -10.44 -20.76
CA CYS A 341 3.35 -9.71 -21.42
C CYS A 341 4.34 -10.71 -22.01
N ASP A 342 4.77 -10.50 -23.26
CA ASP A 342 5.74 -11.36 -23.98
C ASP A 342 5.39 -12.86 -23.99
N GLY A 343 4.08 -13.18 -23.95
CA GLY A 343 3.58 -14.55 -23.92
C GLY A 343 3.58 -15.20 -22.54
N GLU A 344 4.05 -14.53 -21.51
CA GLU A 344 3.92 -14.95 -20.12
C GLU A 344 2.62 -14.43 -19.53
N THR A 345 1.88 -15.31 -18.82
CA THR A 345 0.67 -14.97 -18.08
C THR A 345 0.94 -15.06 -16.59
N THR A 346 0.59 -14.02 -15.87
CA THR A 346 0.72 -13.93 -14.42
C THR A 346 -0.46 -13.14 -13.82
N TYR A 347 -0.41 -12.84 -12.53
CA TYR A 347 -1.43 -12.03 -11.87
C TYR A 347 -0.79 -11.11 -10.81
N GLY A 348 -1.49 -10.04 -10.50
CA GLY A 348 -1.01 -8.99 -9.61
C GLY A 348 -2.09 -7.98 -9.31
N ILE A 349 -1.68 -6.76 -8.96
CA ILE A 349 -2.57 -5.65 -8.61
C ILE A 349 -2.43 -4.51 -9.63
N VAL A 350 -3.56 -3.92 -9.99
CA VAL A 350 -3.63 -2.60 -10.61
C VAL A 350 -4.24 -1.64 -9.60
N GLU A 351 -3.59 -0.50 -9.39
CA GLU A 351 -4.04 0.55 -8.47
C GLU A 351 -4.27 1.85 -9.24
N PRO A 352 -5.47 2.11 -9.76
CA PRO A 352 -5.81 3.38 -10.38
C PRO A 352 -6.47 4.32 -9.38
N TYR A 353 -6.41 5.61 -9.66
CA TYR A 353 -7.45 6.54 -9.23
C TYR A 353 -8.58 6.47 -10.25
N ASP A 354 -9.49 5.50 -10.11
CA ASP A 354 -10.44 5.08 -11.15
C ASP A 354 -11.16 6.23 -11.85
N THR A 355 -11.85 7.09 -11.10
CA THR A 355 -12.59 8.23 -11.68
C THR A 355 -11.67 9.19 -12.43
N LEU A 356 -10.48 9.48 -11.87
CA LEU A 356 -9.54 10.39 -12.52
C LEU A 356 -8.93 9.75 -13.77
N CYS A 357 -8.57 8.48 -13.72
CA CYS A 357 -8.07 7.72 -14.86
C CYS A 357 -9.12 7.62 -15.96
N TYR A 358 -10.41 7.43 -15.62
CA TYR A 358 -11.51 7.47 -16.59
C TYR A 358 -11.62 8.82 -17.29
N GLU A 359 -11.62 9.92 -16.55
CA GLU A 359 -11.71 11.27 -17.14
C GLU A 359 -10.51 11.61 -18.03
N MET A 360 -9.31 11.18 -17.63
CA MET A 360 -8.09 11.34 -18.43
C MET A 360 -8.16 10.51 -19.72
N ALA A 361 -8.57 9.24 -19.62
CA ALA A 361 -8.68 8.34 -20.76
C ALA A 361 -9.73 8.84 -21.76
N ARG A 362 -10.90 9.27 -21.27
CA ARG A 362 -11.96 9.86 -22.09
C ARG A 362 -11.51 11.13 -22.83
N SER A 363 -10.62 11.88 -22.24
CA SER A 363 -10.09 13.14 -22.80
C SER A 363 -8.79 12.95 -23.60
N GLY A 364 -8.21 11.76 -23.64
CA GLY A 364 -6.93 11.48 -24.30
C GLY A 364 -5.74 12.23 -23.70
N LEU A 365 -5.76 12.48 -22.39
CA LEU A 365 -4.76 13.28 -21.69
C LEU A 365 -3.76 12.43 -20.91
N GLY A 366 -2.54 12.94 -20.73
CA GLY A 366 -1.54 12.37 -19.82
C GLY A 366 -1.05 10.97 -20.19
N GLY A 367 -1.18 10.56 -21.45
CA GLY A 367 -0.82 9.20 -21.87
C GLY A 367 -1.91 8.14 -21.61
N PHE A 368 -3.13 8.59 -21.24
CA PHE A 368 -4.31 7.75 -21.07
C PHE A 368 -5.23 7.86 -22.27
N SER A 369 -5.84 6.75 -22.66
CA SER A 369 -6.90 6.67 -23.67
C SER A 369 -7.86 5.53 -23.35
N LEU A 370 -9.05 5.56 -23.94
CA LEU A 370 -9.98 4.45 -23.83
C LEU A 370 -9.51 3.28 -24.70
N LEU A 371 -9.70 2.08 -24.17
CA LEU A 371 -9.58 0.82 -24.91
C LEU A 371 -10.97 0.48 -25.46
N ASP A 372 -11.06 0.28 -26.76
CA ASP A 372 -12.28 -0.08 -27.47
C ASP A 372 -12.89 -1.43 -27.01
#